data_bd0d05c97ed96f617b66d03c927081db
#
_entry.id   bd0d05c97ed96f617b66d03c927081db
#
_cell.length_a   1.000
_cell.length_b   1.000
_cell.length_c   1.000
_cell.angle_alpha   90.00
_cell.angle_beta   90.00
_cell.angle_gamma   90.00
#
_symmetry.space_group_name_H-M   'P 1'
#
loop_
_entity.id
_entity.type
_entity.pdbx_description
1 polymer ?
#
loop_
_entity_poly.entity_id
_entity_poly.type
_entity_poly.pdbx_seq_one_letter_code
_entity_poly.pdbx_strand_id
1 'polypeptide(L)'
;IIHSIEKLTGKKYGDNEADDASIRIICDHTRAAVFIIGDPKGVLPSNVGAGYVLRRLIRRSVRHGKKLGLEKAFLGVPAQVVIDNFKGAYPELEEKRRLILDELLREEEKFLETLKKGEAEFEKLLPNLMKNPAKIIPGRVAFRLYDTFGFPVELTEELAGEHGMKVNRQEFDEAFKKHQELSRSTSGQVFKGGLADHSEITTKYHTCTHLLQEALVRVLGPHVMQKGSNITAERLRF
;
A
#
# COMPACT_ATOMS: atom_id res chain seq x y z
N ILE A 1 1.80 8.52 -20.38
CA ILE A 1 1.78 8.78 -18.93
C ILE A 1 2.60 10.04 -18.62
N ILE A 2 3.90 10.13 -19.02
CA ILE A 2 4.73 11.32 -18.78
C ILE A 2 3.99 12.61 -19.19
N HIS A 3 3.46 12.63 -20.40
CA HIS A 3 2.75 13.79 -20.95
C HIS A 3 1.52 14.22 -20.15
N SER A 4 0.85 13.29 -19.47
CA SER A 4 -0.27 13.64 -18.59
C SER A 4 0.21 14.36 -17.32
N ILE A 5 1.40 14.01 -16.82
CA ILE A 5 1.99 14.65 -15.64
C ILE A 5 2.54 16.03 -16.00
N GLU A 6 3.19 16.16 -17.15
CA GLU A 6 3.63 17.46 -17.68
C GLU A 6 2.46 18.46 -17.79
N LYS A 7 1.30 18.01 -18.30
CA LYS A 7 0.09 18.84 -18.40
C LYS A 7 -0.45 19.28 -17.02
N LEU A 8 -0.36 18.39 -16.03
CA LEU A 8 -0.82 18.69 -14.66
C LEU A 8 0.09 19.66 -13.93
N THR A 9 1.41 19.54 -14.15
CA THR A 9 2.42 20.27 -13.38
C THR A 9 2.94 21.53 -14.09
N GLY A 10 2.77 21.61 -15.41
CA GLY A 10 3.42 22.63 -16.25
C GLY A 10 4.93 22.41 -16.41
N LYS A 11 5.50 21.35 -15.83
CA LYS A 11 6.92 21.01 -15.91
C LYS A 11 7.17 20.09 -17.09
N LYS A 12 8.35 20.19 -17.71
CA LYS A 12 8.75 19.35 -18.83
C LYS A 12 9.75 18.30 -18.39
N TYR A 13 9.54 17.08 -18.84
CA TYR A 13 10.50 15.99 -18.68
C TYR A 13 11.76 16.27 -19.52
N GLY A 14 12.91 16.19 -18.90
CA GLY A 14 14.21 16.50 -19.51
C GLY A 14 14.81 17.85 -19.09
N ASP A 15 14.03 18.72 -18.44
CA ASP A 15 14.50 20.05 -18.06
C ASP A 15 15.23 20.06 -16.70
N ASN A 16 14.83 19.17 -15.78
CA ASN A 16 15.40 19.10 -14.43
C ASN A 16 15.44 17.67 -13.90
N GLU A 17 16.62 17.20 -13.49
CA GLU A 17 16.83 15.81 -13.06
C GLU A 17 15.97 15.42 -11.84
N ALA A 18 15.76 16.31 -10.87
CA ALA A 18 14.95 16.03 -9.68
C ALA A 18 13.46 15.93 -10.02
N ASP A 19 12.97 16.79 -10.93
CA ASP A 19 11.61 16.72 -11.45
C ASP A 19 11.42 15.47 -12.30
N ASP A 20 12.40 15.11 -13.13
CA ASP A 20 12.40 13.90 -13.95
C ASP A 20 12.32 12.64 -13.10
N ALA A 21 13.09 12.58 -12.01
CA ALA A 21 13.04 11.48 -11.07
C ALA A 21 11.63 11.34 -10.47
N SER A 22 11.00 12.47 -10.10
CA SER A 22 9.64 12.48 -9.56
C SER A 22 8.61 12.05 -10.60
N ILE A 23 8.72 12.52 -11.83
CA ILE A 23 7.84 12.14 -12.95
C ILE A 23 7.96 10.63 -13.23
N ARG A 24 9.19 10.08 -13.29
CA ARG A 24 9.42 8.64 -13.48
C ARG A 24 8.76 7.80 -12.38
N ILE A 25 8.94 8.21 -11.12
CA ILE A 25 8.34 7.50 -9.96
C ILE A 25 6.81 7.50 -10.07
N ILE A 26 6.19 8.63 -10.36
CA ILE A 26 4.75 8.72 -10.51
C ILE A 26 4.27 7.82 -11.65
N CYS A 27 4.92 7.88 -12.81
CA CYS A 27 4.57 7.05 -13.98
C CYS A 27 4.64 5.56 -13.67
N ASP A 28 5.76 5.12 -13.09
CA ASP A 28 6.01 3.71 -12.83
C ASP A 28 5.08 3.15 -11.75
N HIS A 29 4.94 3.88 -10.66
CA HIS A 29 4.13 3.43 -9.52
C HIS A 29 2.63 3.49 -9.83
N THR A 30 2.16 4.50 -10.58
CA THR A 30 0.75 4.56 -11.01
C THR A 30 0.44 3.41 -11.95
N ARG A 31 1.33 3.13 -12.92
CA ARG A 31 1.16 1.97 -13.80
C ARG A 31 1.08 0.67 -13.00
N ALA A 32 2.03 0.44 -12.10
CA ALA A 32 2.02 -0.75 -11.24
C ALA A 32 0.73 -0.84 -10.41
N ALA A 33 0.27 0.26 -9.81
CA ALA A 33 -0.95 0.29 -9.01
C ALA A 33 -2.20 -0.05 -9.84
N VAL A 34 -2.32 0.48 -11.06
CA VAL A 34 -3.43 0.18 -11.98
C VAL A 34 -3.49 -1.32 -12.28
N PHE A 35 -2.36 -1.94 -12.62
CA PHE A 35 -2.31 -3.37 -12.90
C PHE A 35 -2.56 -4.23 -11.67
N ILE A 36 -2.05 -3.86 -10.50
CA ILE A 36 -2.28 -4.61 -9.25
C ILE A 36 -3.75 -4.59 -8.85
N ILE A 37 -4.44 -3.45 -8.96
CA ILE A 37 -5.86 -3.33 -8.63
C ILE A 37 -6.71 -3.99 -9.72
N GLY A 38 -6.34 -3.80 -10.99
CA GLY A 38 -7.05 -4.28 -12.16
C GLY A 38 -6.97 -5.79 -12.40
N ASP A 39 -5.94 -6.46 -11.87
CA ASP A 39 -5.79 -7.92 -12.00
C ASP A 39 -7.07 -8.66 -11.62
N PRO A 40 -7.44 -9.78 -12.28
CA PRO A 40 -8.61 -10.58 -11.92
C PRO A 40 -8.66 -10.96 -10.44
N LYS A 41 -7.51 -11.28 -9.84
CA LYS A 41 -7.34 -11.52 -8.39
C LYS A 41 -7.00 -10.26 -7.60
N GLY A 42 -7.18 -9.08 -8.17
CA GLY A 42 -6.66 -7.80 -7.74
C GLY A 42 -6.53 -7.57 -6.24
N VAL A 43 -5.52 -6.82 -5.87
CA VAL A 43 -5.23 -6.47 -4.47
C VAL A 43 -5.60 -5.02 -4.22
N LEU A 44 -6.28 -4.76 -3.10
CA LEU A 44 -6.62 -3.41 -2.65
C LEU A 44 -5.61 -2.90 -1.62
N PRO A 45 -5.43 -1.57 -1.48
CA PRO A 45 -4.54 -1.00 -0.47
C PRO A 45 -4.91 -1.44 0.94
N SER A 46 -3.93 -1.96 1.69
CA SER A 46 -4.15 -2.44 3.06
C SER A 46 -2.91 -2.21 3.94
N ASN A 47 -2.99 -2.59 5.22
CA ASN A 47 -1.87 -2.48 6.16
C ASN A 47 -0.92 -3.70 6.15
N VAL A 48 -1.24 -4.74 5.39
CA VAL A 48 -0.51 -6.02 5.43
C VAL A 48 -0.30 -6.59 4.04
N GLY A 49 0.73 -7.42 3.89
CA GLY A 49 0.97 -8.21 2.69
C GLY A 49 1.12 -7.38 1.40
N ALA A 50 0.59 -7.90 0.30
CA ALA A 50 0.66 -7.24 -1.01
C ALA A 50 -0.08 -5.88 -1.04
N GLY A 51 -1.18 -5.73 -0.27
CA GLY A 51 -1.91 -4.48 -0.16
C GLY A 51 -1.09 -3.37 0.51
N TYR A 52 -0.18 -3.71 1.42
CA TYR A 52 0.77 -2.75 1.98
C TYR A 52 1.78 -2.26 0.93
N VAL A 53 2.27 -3.14 0.07
CA VAL A 53 3.15 -2.76 -1.03
C VAL A 53 2.44 -1.79 -1.98
N LEU A 54 1.21 -2.13 -2.39
CA LEU A 54 0.39 -1.25 -3.22
C LEU A 54 0.18 0.13 -2.58
N ARG A 55 -0.20 0.16 -1.30
CA ARG A 55 -0.35 1.41 -0.53
C ARG A 55 0.92 2.25 -0.55
N ARG A 56 2.08 1.63 -0.39
CA ARG A 56 3.38 2.31 -0.41
C ARG A 56 3.67 2.92 -1.78
N LEU A 57 3.37 2.22 -2.88
CA LEU A 57 3.53 2.74 -4.24
C LEU A 57 2.66 4.00 -4.45
N ILE A 58 1.37 3.92 -4.08
CA ILE A 58 0.43 5.04 -4.20
C ILE A 58 0.93 6.25 -3.40
N ARG A 59 1.25 6.06 -2.12
CA ARG A 59 1.72 7.14 -1.23
C ARG A 59 3.01 7.79 -1.71
N ARG A 60 3.93 7.00 -2.25
CA ARG A 60 5.15 7.53 -2.81
C ARG A 60 4.87 8.41 -4.04
N SER A 61 3.96 7.98 -4.92
CA SER A 61 3.51 8.80 -6.06
C SER A 61 2.91 10.12 -5.61
N VAL A 62 2.04 10.10 -4.60
CA VAL A 62 1.41 11.31 -4.04
C VAL A 62 2.47 12.30 -3.51
N ARG A 63 3.46 11.80 -2.76
CA ARG A 63 4.55 12.66 -2.26
C ARG A 63 5.36 13.28 -3.40
N HIS A 64 5.68 12.52 -4.45
CA HIS A 64 6.38 13.05 -5.61
C HIS A 64 5.52 14.03 -6.40
N GLY A 65 4.20 13.83 -6.47
CA GLY A 65 3.27 14.81 -7.01
C GLY A 65 3.32 16.14 -6.25
N LYS A 66 3.36 16.08 -4.91
CA LYS A 66 3.52 17.28 -4.08
C LYS A 66 4.85 17.99 -4.33
N LYS A 67 5.98 17.26 -4.50
CA LYS A 67 7.26 17.85 -4.90
C LYS A 67 7.19 18.57 -6.25
N LEU A 68 6.34 18.12 -7.15
CA LEU A 68 6.08 18.77 -8.44
C LEU A 68 5.05 19.92 -8.36
N GLY A 69 4.51 20.22 -7.17
CA GLY A 69 3.54 21.30 -6.94
C GLY A 69 2.08 20.89 -7.00
N LEU A 70 1.77 19.60 -7.01
CA LEU A 70 0.38 19.12 -7.01
C LEU A 70 -0.15 19.01 -5.57
N GLU A 71 -1.07 19.87 -5.21
CA GLU A 71 -1.66 19.95 -3.86
C GLU A 71 -2.97 19.16 -3.70
N LYS A 72 -3.57 18.75 -4.81
CA LYS A 72 -4.83 18.01 -4.86
C LYS A 72 -4.61 16.62 -5.44
N ALA A 73 -5.60 15.75 -5.27
CA ALA A 73 -5.61 14.42 -5.87
C ALA A 73 -5.46 14.51 -7.39
N PHE A 74 -4.55 13.73 -7.96
CA PHE A 74 -4.16 13.79 -9.38
C PHE A 74 -3.96 12.41 -10.02
N LEU A 75 -3.77 11.35 -9.22
CA LEU A 75 -3.39 10.01 -9.72
C LEU A 75 -4.42 9.43 -10.68
N GLY A 76 -5.67 9.86 -10.60
CA GLY A 76 -6.71 9.45 -11.54
C GLY A 76 -6.37 9.78 -12.99
N VAL A 77 -5.70 10.92 -13.26
CA VAL A 77 -5.36 11.33 -14.63
C VAL A 77 -4.33 10.40 -15.29
N PRO A 78 -3.13 10.16 -14.72
CA PRO A 78 -2.18 9.21 -15.29
C PRO A 78 -2.71 7.77 -15.27
N ALA A 79 -3.56 7.39 -14.30
CA ALA A 79 -4.19 6.08 -14.25
C ALA A 79 -5.13 5.83 -15.44
N GLN A 80 -5.95 6.81 -15.82
CA GLN A 80 -6.80 6.73 -17.02
C GLN A 80 -5.96 6.51 -18.27
N VAL A 81 -4.83 7.23 -18.41
CA VAL A 81 -3.91 7.04 -19.55
C VAL A 81 -3.35 5.62 -19.58
N VAL A 82 -3.02 5.04 -18.41
CA VAL A 82 -2.58 3.65 -18.33
C VAL A 82 -3.67 2.70 -18.82
N ILE A 83 -4.89 2.84 -18.31
CA ILE A 83 -6.01 1.99 -18.69
C ILE A 83 -6.27 2.10 -20.20
N ASP A 84 -6.33 3.31 -20.74
CA ASP A 84 -6.61 3.52 -22.17
C ASP A 84 -5.54 2.93 -23.08
N ASN A 85 -4.27 2.99 -22.67
CA ASN A 85 -3.17 2.43 -23.45
C ASN A 85 -3.12 0.90 -23.41
N PHE A 86 -3.60 0.28 -22.32
CA PHE A 86 -3.42 -1.16 -22.11
C PHE A 86 -4.71 -1.98 -22.21
N LYS A 87 -5.90 -1.37 -22.20
CA LYS A 87 -7.20 -2.07 -22.24
C LYS A 87 -7.39 -3.02 -23.44
N GLY A 88 -6.70 -2.77 -24.55
CA GLY A 88 -6.76 -3.66 -25.72
C GLY A 88 -6.08 -5.01 -25.50
N ALA A 89 -5.00 -5.04 -24.71
CA ALA A 89 -4.28 -6.26 -24.34
C ALA A 89 -4.72 -6.83 -22.98
N TYR A 90 -5.28 -5.97 -22.11
CA TYR A 90 -5.73 -6.29 -20.76
C TYR A 90 -7.15 -5.73 -20.54
N PRO A 91 -8.18 -6.38 -21.08
CA PRO A 91 -9.57 -5.89 -21.03
C PRO A 91 -10.11 -5.72 -19.61
N GLU A 92 -9.59 -6.49 -18.64
CA GLU A 92 -9.92 -6.38 -17.21
C GLU A 92 -9.63 -4.99 -16.64
N LEU A 93 -8.69 -4.24 -17.21
CA LEU A 93 -8.43 -2.86 -16.79
C LEU A 93 -9.60 -1.93 -17.11
N GLU A 94 -10.26 -2.14 -18.27
CA GLU A 94 -11.46 -1.39 -18.62
C GLU A 94 -12.66 -1.82 -17.77
N GLU A 95 -12.85 -3.12 -17.59
CA GLU A 95 -13.94 -3.67 -16.77
C GLU A 95 -13.88 -3.16 -15.33
N LYS A 96 -12.68 -3.03 -14.77
CA LYS A 96 -12.43 -2.55 -13.41
C LYS A 96 -12.06 -1.06 -13.33
N ARG A 97 -12.20 -0.30 -14.43
CA ARG A 97 -11.83 1.13 -14.49
C ARG A 97 -12.31 1.92 -13.28
N ARG A 98 -13.60 1.81 -12.97
CA ARG A 98 -14.19 2.52 -11.83
C ARG A 98 -13.56 2.13 -10.51
N LEU A 99 -13.41 0.83 -10.25
CA LEU A 99 -12.76 0.32 -9.03
C LEU A 99 -11.33 0.87 -8.89
N ILE A 100 -10.55 0.83 -9.98
CA ILE A 100 -9.17 1.31 -9.99
C ILE A 100 -9.11 2.79 -9.61
N LEU A 101 -9.92 3.62 -10.26
CA LEU A 101 -9.92 5.07 -10.04
C LEU A 101 -10.41 5.43 -8.64
N ASP A 102 -11.48 4.78 -8.16
CA ASP A 102 -12.05 5.03 -6.82
C ASP A 102 -11.06 4.62 -5.71
N GLU A 103 -10.34 3.49 -5.87
CA GLU A 103 -9.36 3.05 -4.87
C GLU A 103 -8.11 3.95 -4.84
N LEU A 104 -7.63 4.38 -6.01
CA LEU A 104 -6.52 5.34 -6.09
C LEU A 104 -6.91 6.67 -5.43
N LEU A 105 -8.07 7.22 -5.76
CA LEU A 105 -8.56 8.48 -5.21
C LEU A 105 -8.70 8.39 -3.68
N ARG A 106 -9.34 7.33 -3.18
CA ARG A 106 -9.55 7.14 -1.74
C ARG A 106 -8.24 7.06 -0.95
N GLU A 107 -7.24 6.29 -1.44
CA GLU A 107 -5.96 6.17 -0.74
C GLU A 107 -5.15 7.47 -0.88
N GLU A 108 -5.25 8.18 -2.00
CA GLU A 108 -4.60 9.46 -2.25
C GLU A 108 -5.13 10.54 -1.33
N GLU A 109 -6.45 10.76 -1.27
CA GLU A 109 -7.09 11.76 -0.39
C GLU A 109 -6.75 11.49 1.07
N LYS A 110 -6.91 10.24 1.52
CA LYS A 110 -6.55 9.82 2.87
C LYS A 110 -5.09 10.12 3.20
N PHE A 111 -4.20 9.92 2.23
CA PHE A 111 -2.77 10.15 2.46
C PHE A 111 -2.41 11.64 2.41
N LEU A 112 -3.03 12.45 1.56
CA LEU A 112 -2.80 13.91 1.53
C LEU A 112 -3.06 14.56 2.90
N GLU A 113 -4.11 14.14 3.61
CA GLU A 113 -4.39 14.61 4.97
C GLU A 113 -3.28 14.21 5.96
N THR A 114 -2.85 12.95 5.89
CA THR A 114 -1.84 12.42 6.82
C THR A 114 -0.44 12.89 6.47
N LEU A 115 -0.13 13.10 5.19
CA LEU A 115 1.15 13.61 4.69
C LEU A 115 1.45 14.99 5.28
N LYS A 116 0.50 15.91 5.18
CA LYS A 116 0.64 17.27 5.73
C LYS A 116 0.93 17.26 7.24
N LYS A 117 0.22 16.39 7.99
CA LYS A 117 0.43 16.24 9.44
C LYS A 117 1.78 15.59 9.76
N GLY A 118 2.17 14.56 9.00
CA GLY A 118 3.44 13.84 9.18
C GLY A 118 4.65 14.71 8.87
N GLU A 119 4.61 15.46 7.78
CA GLU A 119 5.66 16.43 7.43
C GLU A 119 5.79 17.51 8.51
N ALA A 120 4.69 18.11 8.95
CA ALA A 120 4.70 19.13 9.99
C ALA A 120 5.26 18.60 11.33
N GLU A 121 5.00 17.33 11.67
CA GLU A 121 5.56 16.71 12.86
C GLU A 121 7.06 16.43 12.69
N PHE A 122 7.48 15.96 11.51
CA PHE A 122 8.89 15.77 11.20
C PHE A 122 9.68 17.08 11.32
N GLU A 123 9.17 18.17 10.73
CA GLU A 123 9.75 19.52 10.81
C GLU A 123 9.94 20.01 12.26
N LYS A 124 8.97 19.75 13.13
CA LYS A 124 9.09 20.07 14.57
C LYS A 124 10.20 19.29 15.27
N LEU A 125 10.43 18.05 14.86
CA LEU A 125 11.46 17.19 15.44
C LEU A 125 12.84 17.48 14.86
N LEU A 126 12.92 18.00 13.65
CA LEU A 126 14.14 18.20 12.87
C LEU A 126 15.22 18.98 13.61
N PRO A 127 14.96 20.13 14.31
CA PRO A 127 16.00 20.87 15.01
C PRO A 127 16.70 20.06 16.12
N ASN A 128 15.95 19.15 16.78
CA ASN A 128 16.51 18.28 17.81
C ASN A 128 17.26 17.07 17.21
N LEU A 129 16.75 16.53 16.11
CA LEU A 129 17.38 15.43 15.37
C LEU A 129 18.71 15.86 14.74
N MET A 130 18.79 17.08 14.24
CA MET A 130 20.03 17.65 13.66
C MET A 130 21.13 17.89 14.68
N LYS A 131 20.82 18.00 15.96
CA LYS A 131 21.82 18.08 17.05
C LYS A 131 22.56 16.76 17.28
N ASN A 132 22.05 15.65 16.77
CA ASN A 132 22.72 14.35 16.89
C ASN A 132 23.94 14.31 15.92
N PRO A 133 25.18 14.19 16.45
CA PRO A 133 26.39 14.18 15.62
C PRO A 133 26.39 13.01 14.62
N ALA A 134 25.76 11.89 14.98
CA ALA A 134 25.66 10.72 14.11
C ALA A 134 24.71 10.92 12.92
N LYS A 135 23.89 11.98 12.92
CA LYS A 135 22.86 12.25 11.90
C LYS A 135 21.96 11.04 11.64
N ILE A 136 21.61 10.33 12.73
CA ILE A 136 20.73 9.16 12.67
C ILE A 136 19.43 9.50 13.42
N ILE A 137 18.31 9.30 12.72
CA ILE A 137 16.98 9.39 13.32
C ILE A 137 16.70 8.06 14.03
N PRO A 138 16.36 8.08 15.34
CA PRO A 138 16.00 6.86 16.06
C PRO A 138 14.81 6.15 15.41
N GLY A 139 14.86 4.83 15.31
CA GLY A 139 13.79 4.04 14.68
C GLY A 139 12.44 4.20 15.37
N ARG A 140 12.42 4.46 16.70
CA ARG A 140 11.19 4.79 17.44
C ARG A 140 10.50 6.08 16.95
N VAL A 141 11.26 7.06 16.45
CA VAL A 141 10.71 8.30 15.89
C VAL A 141 10.08 8.00 14.53
N ALA A 142 10.77 7.26 13.68
CA ALA A 142 10.21 6.79 12.41
C ALA A 142 8.98 5.90 12.61
N PHE A 143 8.99 5.05 13.65
CA PHE A 143 7.83 4.22 13.98
C PHE A 143 6.64 5.06 14.46
N ARG A 144 6.84 6.10 15.24
CA ARG A 144 5.77 7.03 15.64
C ARG A 144 5.14 7.72 14.42
N LEU A 145 5.94 8.15 13.46
CA LEU A 145 5.45 8.72 12.21
C LEU A 145 4.62 7.70 11.42
N TYR A 146 5.06 6.45 11.39
CA TYR A 146 4.34 5.36 10.75
C TYR A 146 3.01 5.05 11.45
N ASP A 147 3.04 4.85 12.76
CA ASP A 147 1.89 4.40 13.55
C ASP A 147 0.81 5.49 13.68
N THR A 148 1.23 6.72 13.98
CA THR A 148 0.30 7.84 14.25
C THR A 148 -0.20 8.50 12.97
N PHE A 149 0.66 8.65 11.98
CA PHE A 149 0.34 9.40 10.74
C PHE A 149 0.27 8.49 9.50
N GLY A 150 0.48 7.18 9.65
CA GLY A 150 0.51 6.25 8.51
C GLY A 150 1.62 6.61 7.50
N PHE A 151 2.71 7.22 7.97
CA PHE A 151 3.82 7.67 7.14
C PHE A 151 4.79 6.51 6.92
N PRO A 152 4.87 5.91 5.72
CA PRO A 152 5.77 4.79 5.48
C PRO A 152 7.21 5.13 5.86
N VAL A 153 7.93 4.17 6.42
CA VAL A 153 9.31 4.41 6.86
C VAL A 153 10.22 4.82 5.71
N GLU A 154 9.95 4.33 4.50
CA GLU A 154 10.67 4.71 3.29
C GLU A 154 10.52 6.21 2.97
N LEU A 155 9.35 6.80 3.27
CA LEU A 155 9.17 8.25 3.14
C LEU A 155 9.89 9.01 4.25
N THR A 156 9.98 8.46 5.46
CA THR A 156 10.81 9.01 6.53
C THR A 156 12.29 8.96 6.15
N GLU A 157 12.74 7.88 5.50
CA GLU A 157 14.11 7.75 4.98
C GLU A 157 14.42 8.77 3.87
N GLU A 158 13.47 9.01 2.97
CA GLU A 158 13.59 10.04 1.93
C GLU A 158 13.69 11.45 2.54
N LEU A 159 12.81 11.80 3.51
CA LEU A 159 12.87 13.07 4.22
C LEU A 159 14.19 13.23 5.00
N ALA A 160 14.61 12.18 5.69
CA ALA A 160 15.89 12.16 6.39
C ALA A 160 17.05 12.43 5.44
N GLY A 161 17.05 11.79 4.28
CA GLY A 161 18.05 11.95 3.22
C GLY A 161 18.14 13.39 2.69
N GLU A 162 17.02 14.09 2.54
CA GLU A 162 16.95 15.50 2.14
C GLU A 162 17.69 16.42 3.14
N HIS A 163 17.77 16.01 4.40
CA HIS A 163 18.51 16.71 5.47
C HIS A 163 19.88 16.08 5.80
N GLY A 164 20.39 15.18 4.95
CA GLY A 164 21.65 14.50 5.15
C GLY A 164 21.68 13.55 6.34
N MET A 165 20.51 13.02 6.75
CA MET A 165 20.35 12.08 7.86
C MET A 165 19.95 10.69 7.34
N LYS A 166 20.10 9.68 8.21
CA LYS A 166 19.65 8.30 7.98
C LYS A 166 18.69 7.88 9.07
N VAL A 167 17.84 6.91 8.78
CA VAL A 167 16.95 6.30 9.79
C VAL A 167 17.59 5.02 10.34
N ASN A 168 17.51 4.81 11.66
CA ASN A 168 17.84 3.52 12.26
C ASN A 168 16.75 2.50 11.90
N ARG A 169 16.92 1.83 10.75
CA ARG A 169 15.95 0.87 10.22
C ARG A 169 15.77 -0.33 11.12
N GLN A 170 16.85 -0.84 11.72
CA GLN A 170 16.77 -1.99 12.62
C GLN A 170 15.86 -1.70 13.82
N GLU A 171 16.06 -0.56 14.48
CA GLU A 171 15.21 -0.14 15.62
C GLU A 171 13.75 0.07 15.21
N PHE A 172 13.51 0.58 13.99
CA PHE A 172 12.15 0.67 13.43
C PHE A 172 11.52 -0.71 13.25
N ASP A 173 12.23 -1.65 12.63
CA ASP A 173 11.73 -3.00 12.35
C ASP A 173 11.42 -3.78 13.65
N GLU A 174 12.24 -3.60 14.69
CA GLU A 174 11.98 -4.15 16.03
C GLU A 174 10.71 -3.56 16.66
N ALA A 175 10.53 -2.24 16.61
CA ALA A 175 9.33 -1.56 17.10
C ALA A 175 8.08 -1.99 16.31
N PHE A 176 8.20 -2.10 15.01
CA PHE A 176 7.13 -2.55 14.12
C PHE A 176 6.70 -3.99 14.42
N LYS A 177 7.68 -4.90 14.59
CA LYS A 177 7.42 -6.30 14.95
C LYS A 177 6.72 -6.42 16.30
N LYS A 178 7.20 -5.69 17.31
CA LYS A 178 6.58 -5.65 18.64
C LYS A 178 5.14 -5.14 18.57
N HIS A 179 4.87 -4.10 17.79
CA HIS A 179 3.52 -3.58 17.59
C HIS A 179 2.61 -4.61 16.89
N GLN A 180 3.12 -5.31 15.87
CA GLN A 180 2.37 -6.39 15.22
C GLN A 180 2.05 -7.54 16.19
N GLU A 181 2.97 -7.93 17.05
CA GLU A 181 2.75 -8.96 18.07
C GLU A 181 1.69 -8.53 19.09
N LEU A 182 1.75 -7.29 19.57
CA LEU A 182 0.74 -6.70 20.44
C LEU A 182 -0.64 -6.64 19.77
N SER A 183 -0.71 -6.18 18.53
CA SER A 183 -1.95 -6.14 17.75
C SER A 183 -2.53 -7.53 17.53
N ARG A 184 -1.68 -8.54 17.33
CA ARG A 184 -2.09 -9.95 17.20
C ARG A 184 -2.62 -10.51 18.52
N SER A 185 -2.01 -10.17 19.64
CA SER A 185 -2.45 -10.63 20.97
C SER A 185 -3.76 -9.95 21.41
N THR A 186 -3.97 -8.69 21.04
CA THR A 186 -5.17 -7.90 21.39
C THR A 186 -6.36 -8.20 20.48
N SER A 187 -6.12 -8.56 19.21
CA SER A 187 -7.19 -8.85 18.24
C SER A 187 -7.69 -10.30 18.28
N GLY A 188 -7.35 -11.07 19.30
CA GLY A 188 -7.82 -12.43 19.52
C GLY A 188 -7.73 -13.30 18.27
N GLN A 189 -6.62 -14.02 18.12
CA GLN A 189 -6.35 -14.97 17.04
C GLN A 189 -6.32 -14.36 15.63
N VAL A 190 -5.13 -13.94 15.21
CA VAL A 190 -4.83 -13.83 13.79
C VAL A 190 -5.16 -15.15 13.11
N PHE A 191 -6.04 -15.07 12.13
CA PHE A 191 -6.47 -16.15 11.29
C PHE A 191 -5.23 -16.84 10.67
N LYS A 192 -4.71 -17.87 11.28
CA LYS A 192 -3.81 -18.80 10.60
C LYS A 192 -4.69 -19.58 9.64
N GLY A 193 -4.72 -19.16 8.37
CA GLY A 193 -5.44 -19.90 7.34
C GLY A 193 -4.90 -21.32 7.22
N GLY A 194 -5.77 -22.27 6.88
CA GLY A 194 -5.40 -23.66 6.63
C GLY A 194 -5.75 -24.61 7.76
N LEU A 195 -5.16 -25.83 7.69
CA LEU A 195 -5.33 -26.88 8.69
C LEU A 195 -4.45 -26.58 9.91
N ALA A 196 -5.04 -26.75 11.10
CA ALA A 196 -4.29 -26.66 12.36
C ALA A 196 -3.29 -27.82 12.52
N ASP A 197 -3.67 -29.01 12.04
CA ASP A 197 -2.87 -30.22 11.98
C ASP A 197 -3.32 -31.11 10.81
N HIS A 198 -2.76 -32.33 10.69
CA HIS A 198 -3.14 -33.31 9.68
C HIS A 198 -3.91 -34.52 10.28
N SER A 199 -4.66 -34.31 11.37
CA SER A 199 -5.52 -35.34 11.92
C SER A 199 -6.62 -35.74 10.92
N GLU A 200 -7.21 -36.90 11.13
CA GLU A 200 -8.26 -37.42 10.26
C GLU A 200 -9.46 -36.46 10.20
N ILE A 201 -9.83 -35.85 11.32
CA ILE A 201 -10.96 -34.92 11.39
C ILE A 201 -10.68 -33.62 10.67
N THR A 202 -9.48 -33.03 10.81
CA THR A 202 -9.12 -31.79 10.09
C THR A 202 -9.00 -32.03 8.59
N THR A 203 -8.54 -33.22 8.16
CA THR A 203 -8.50 -33.65 6.76
C THR A 203 -9.93 -33.77 6.18
N LYS A 204 -10.86 -34.38 6.92
CA LYS A 204 -12.28 -34.43 6.54
C LYS A 204 -12.89 -33.06 6.42
N TYR A 205 -12.64 -32.17 7.38
CA TYR A 205 -13.11 -30.78 7.33
C TYR A 205 -12.52 -29.99 6.16
N HIS A 206 -11.27 -30.24 5.79
CA HIS A 206 -10.67 -29.65 4.61
C HIS A 206 -11.38 -30.07 3.31
N THR A 207 -11.71 -31.35 3.19
CA THR A 207 -12.54 -31.84 2.06
C THR A 207 -13.92 -31.17 2.07
N CYS A 208 -14.56 -31.03 3.25
CA CYS A 208 -15.82 -30.31 3.38
C CYS A 208 -15.71 -28.86 2.94
N THR A 209 -14.58 -28.19 3.16
CA THR A 209 -14.36 -26.81 2.69
C THR A 209 -14.45 -26.73 1.16
N HIS A 210 -13.84 -27.66 0.45
CA HIS A 210 -13.91 -27.71 -1.02
C HIS A 210 -15.31 -28.00 -1.52
N LEU A 211 -16.02 -28.93 -0.91
CA LEU A 211 -17.42 -29.23 -1.26
C LEU A 211 -18.33 -28.03 -0.96
N LEU A 212 -18.12 -27.35 0.15
CA LEU A 212 -18.90 -26.16 0.51
C LEU A 212 -18.65 -25.04 -0.51
N GLN A 213 -17.41 -24.78 -0.89
CA GLN A 213 -17.08 -23.78 -1.92
C GLN A 213 -17.81 -24.06 -3.24
N GLU A 214 -17.74 -25.31 -3.71
CA GLU A 214 -18.41 -25.72 -4.94
C GLU A 214 -19.94 -25.59 -4.84
N ALA A 215 -20.51 -26.02 -3.73
CA ALA A 215 -21.95 -25.87 -3.49
C ALA A 215 -22.39 -24.40 -3.48
N LEU A 216 -21.61 -23.54 -2.83
CA LEU A 216 -21.90 -22.09 -2.80
C LEU A 216 -21.81 -21.46 -4.18
N VAL A 217 -20.80 -21.84 -4.99
CA VAL A 217 -20.68 -21.37 -6.38
C VAL A 217 -21.89 -21.81 -7.22
N ARG A 218 -22.33 -23.06 -7.08
CA ARG A 218 -23.50 -23.58 -7.83
C ARG A 218 -24.81 -22.91 -7.43
N VAL A 219 -24.99 -22.58 -6.15
CA VAL A 219 -26.24 -22.02 -5.65
C VAL A 219 -26.29 -20.51 -5.79
N LEU A 220 -25.19 -19.82 -5.47
CA LEU A 220 -25.13 -18.36 -5.41
C LEU A 220 -24.50 -17.71 -6.65
N GLY A 221 -23.72 -18.46 -7.42
CA GLY A 221 -23.08 -17.98 -8.65
C GLY A 221 -21.58 -17.87 -8.59
N PRO A 222 -20.92 -17.63 -9.74
CA PRO A 222 -19.45 -17.66 -9.89
C PRO A 222 -18.71 -16.52 -9.19
N HIS A 223 -19.45 -15.53 -8.66
CA HIS A 223 -18.85 -14.42 -7.89
C HIS A 223 -18.44 -14.82 -6.47
N VAL A 224 -18.85 -16.02 -6.02
CA VAL A 224 -18.49 -16.54 -4.68
C VAL A 224 -17.06 -17.04 -4.68
N MET A 225 -16.22 -16.39 -3.91
CA MET A 225 -14.81 -16.77 -3.76
C MET A 225 -14.42 -16.94 -2.30
N GLN A 226 -13.76 -18.05 -2.00
CA GLN A 226 -13.20 -18.28 -0.67
C GLN A 226 -12.10 -17.24 -0.37
N LYS A 227 -12.21 -16.52 0.73
CA LYS A 227 -11.20 -15.54 1.20
C LYS A 227 -10.20 -16.16 2.19
N GLY A 228 -10.54 -17.31 2.79
CA GLY A 228 -9.71 -18.05 3.70
C GLY A 228 -10.50 -19.14 4.43
N SER A 229 -9.81 -20.01 5.14
CA SER A 229 -10.43 -20.99 6.03
C SER A 229 -9.56 -21.20 7.27
N ASN A 230 -10.20 -21.57 8.38
CA ASN A 230 -9.50 -22.00 9.58
C ASN A 230 -10.18 -23.30 10.07
N ILE A 231 -9.39 -24.38 10.09
CA ILE A 231 -9.87 -25.73 10.35
C ILE A 231 -9.13 -26.28 11.56
N THR A 232 -9.89 -26.60 12.60
CA THR A 232 -9.44 -27.29 13.81
C THR A 232 -10.27 -28.54 14.02
N ALA A 233 -9.87 -29.40 14.95
CA ALA A 233 -10.67 -30.58 15.28
C ALA A 233 -12.09 -30.24 15.80
N GLU A 234 -12.29 -29.05 16.34
CA GLU A 234 -13.55 -28.61 16.95
C GLU A 234 -14.45 -27.84 15.99
N ARG A 235 -13.88 -27.22 14.96
CA ARG A 235 -14.64 -26.36 14.03
C ARG A 235 -13.99 -26.22 12.66
N LEU A 236 -14.85 -26.03 11.68
CA LEU A 236 -14.51 -25.52 10.36
C LEU A 236 -15.06 -24.08 10.27
N ARG A 237 -14.18 -23.13 9.96
CA ARG A 237 -14.55 -21.75 9.61
C ARG A 237 -14.15 -21.50 8.16
N PHE A 238 -15.13 -21.02 7.41
CA PHE A 238 -15.04 -20.79 5.96
C PHE A 238 -15.23 -19.31 5.67
#